data_cb3b66f2e016bb30f4f05f4a20ac30c9
#
_entry.id   cb3b66f2e016bb30f4f05f4a20ac30c9
#
_cell.length_a   1.000
_cell.length_b   1.000
_cell.length_c   1.000
_cell.angle_alpha   90.00
_cell.angle_beta   90.00
_cell.angle_gamma   90.00
#
_symmetry.space_group_name_H-M   'P 1'
#
loop_
_entity.id
_entity.type
_entity.pdbx_description
1 polymer ?
#
loop_
_entity_poly.entity_id
_entity_poly.type
_entity_poly.pdbx_seq_one_letter_code
_entity_poly.pdbx_strand_id
1 'polypeptide(L)'
;LFTLRFSDDAEATLDRLEAGGNATFSKLKKVRRTLGRLETDPRYPGLRSHQYENFPNLPNEKVWDSYVENQTASAWRVYWMYGPNEKDEQGNEISVITVLLIGPHL
;
A
#
# COMPACT_ATOMS: atom_id res chain seq x y z
N LEU A 1 -0.56 15.52 -3.43
CA LEU A 1 -0.46 14.12 -3.85
C LEU A 1 0.80 13.47 -3.31
N PHE A 2 0.72 12.19 -3.05
CA PHE A 2 1.88 11.40 -2.65
C PHE A 2 2.40 10.60 -3.83
N THR A 3 3.71 10.46 -3.90
CA THR A 3 4.34 9.52 -4.83
C THR A 3 4.44 8.17 -4.13
N LEU A 4 3.95 7.12 -4.77
CA LEU A 4 4.04 5.78 -4.21
C LEU A 4 5.36 5.13 -4.59
N ARG A 5 6.01 4.51 -3.62
CA ARG A 5 7.16 3.64 -3.83
C ARG A 5 6.81 2.27 -3.30
N PHE A 6 7.38 1.24 -3.88
CA PHE A 6 7.01 -0.14 -3.55
C PHE A 6 8.22 -0.93 -3.12
N SER A 7 8.06 -1.69 -2.03
CA SER A 7 9.04 -2.70 -1.67
C SER A 7 9.09 -3.79 -2.75
N ASP A 8 10.13 -4.60 -2.74
CA ASP A 8 10.23 -5.73 -3.67
C ASP A 8 9.04 -6.69 -3.51
N ASP A 9 8.61 -6.95 -2.27
CA ASP A 9 7.46 -7.82 -2.00
C ASP A 9 6.17 -7.25 -2.58
N ALA A 10 5.92 -5.96 -2.36
CA ALA A 10 4.71 -5.32 -2.88
C ALA A 10 4.71 -5.30 -4.41
N GLU A 11 5.85 -4.99 -5.01
CA GLU A 11 6.00 -4.97 -6.46
C GLU A 11 5.77 -6.35 -7.05
N ALA A 12 6.35 -7.39 -6.44
CA ALA A 12 6.17 -8.77 -6.90
C ALA A 12 4.70 -9.18 -6.85
N THR A 13 3.96 -8.77 -5.82
CA THR A 13 2.53 -9.06 -5.73
C THR A 13 1.76 -8.39 -6.87
N LEU A 14 2.05 -7.11 -7.15
CA LEU A 14 1.41 -6.42 -8.26
C LEU A 14 1.71 -7.10 -9.59
N ASP A 15 2.95 -7.49 -9.81
CA ASP A 15 3.34 -8.18 -11.03
C ASP A 15 2.58 -9.50 -11.20
N ARG A 16 2.42 -10.27 -10.12
CA ARG A 16 1.64 -11.52 -10.18
C ARG A 16 0.16 -11.25 -10.51
N LEU A 17 -0.42 -10.22 -9.92
CA LEU A 17 -1.81 -9.87 -10.18
C LEU A 17 -2.01 -9.44 -11.64
N GLU A 18 -1.07 -8.69 -12.18
CA GLU A 18 -1.13 -8.25 -13.58
C GLU A 18 -0.96 -9.44 -14.54
N ALA A 19 -0.03 -10.34 -14.22
CA ALA A 19 0.24 -11.51 -15.06
C ALA A 19 -0.89 -12.54 -15.04
N GLY A 20 -1.74 -12.52 -14.02
CA GLY A 20 -2.82 -13.52 -13.86
C GLY A 20 -4.00 -13.34 -14.79
N GLY A 21 -4.08 -12.24 -15.53
CA GLY A 21 -5.17 -12.00 -16.47
C GLY A 21 -6.53 -11.99 -15.79
N ASN A 22 -7.50 -12.68 -16.38
CA ASN A 22 -8.87 -12.71 -15.85
C ASN A 22 -8.97 -13.33 -14.46
N ALA A 23 -8.09 -14.27 -14.14
CA ALA A 23 -8.13 -14.96 -12.83
C ALA A 23 -7.89 -14.01 -11.68
N THR A 24 -7.12 -12.95 -11.87
CA THR A 24 -6.75 -12.00 -10.80
C THR A 24 -7.25 -10.59 -11.04
N PHE A 25 -8.00 -10.37 -12.10
CA PHE A 25 -8.43 -9.03 -12.50
C PHE A 25 -9.22 -8.31 -11.40
N SER A 26 -10.17 -9.01 -10.78
CA SER A 26 -11.00 -8.43 -9.72
C SER A 26 -10.17 -8.00 -8.52
N LYS A 27 -9.22 -8.83 -8.11
CA LYS A 27 -8.31 -8.50 -7.01
C LYS A 27 -7.42 -7.31 -7.37
N LEU A 28 -6.85 -7.32 -8.56
CA LEU A 28 -6.01 -6.23 -9.04
C LEU A 28 -6.76 -4.90 -9.03
N LYS A 29 -8.00 -4.91 -9.48
CA LYS A 29 -8.83 -3.71 -9.50
C LYS A 29 -9.05 -3.13 -8.11
N LYS A 30 -9.31 -4.00 -7.13
CA LYS A 30 -9.47 -3.58 -5.72
C LYS A 30 -8.19 -3.01 -5.15
N VAL A 31 -7.06 -3.66 -5.42
CA VAL A 31 -5.75 -3.19 -4.96
C VAL A 31 -5.46 -1.81 -5.56
N ARG A 32 -5.65 -1.66 -6.86
CA ARG A 32 -5.42 -0.37 -7.53
C ARG A 32 -6.28 0.74 -6.97
N ARG A 33 -7.53 0.43 -6.59
CA ARG A 33 -8.41 1.42 -5.96
C ARG A 33 -7.82 1.91 -4.64
N THR A 34 -7.35 0.99 -3.80
CA THR A 34 -6.73 1.35 -2.53
C THR A 34 -5.47 2.18 -2.74
N LEU A 35 -4.61 1.76 -3.67
CA LEU A 35 -3.38 2.51 -3.99
C LEU A 35 -3.70 3.92 -4.50
N GLY A 36 -4.70 4.05 -5.36
CA GLY A 36 -5.13 5.36 -5.85
C GLY A 36 -5.64 6.27 -4.73
N ARG A 37 -6.33 5.71 -3.74
CA ARG A 37 -6.76 6.48 -2.57
C ARG A 37 -5.58 6.92 -1.73
N LEU A 38 -4.60 6.04 -1.52
CA LEU A 38 -3.39 6.40 -0.77
C LEU A 38 -2.65 7.54 -1.45
N GLU A 39 -2.56 7.50 -2.76
CA GLU A 39 -1.88 8.53 -3.54
C GLU A 39 -2.56 9.90 -3.39
N THR A 40 -3.88 9.93 -3.41
CA THR A 40 -4.64 11.18 -3.41
C THR A 40 -5.04 11.64 -2.02
N ASP A 41 -5.38 10.71 -1.13
CA ASP A 41 -5.83 11.06 0.23
C ASP A 41 -5.67 9.84 1.16
N PRO A 42 -4.50 9.68 1.78
CA PRO A 42 -4.28 8.53 2.68
C PRO A 42 -5.16 8.54 3.92
N ARG A 43 -5.83 9.66 4.21
CA ARG A 43 -6.74 9.77 5.33
C ARG A 43 -8.20 9.55 4.92
N TYR A 44 -8.44 9.14 3.68
CA TYR A 44 -9.79 8.84 3.20
C TYR A 44 -10.45 7.80 4.11
N PRO A 45 -11.65 8.10 4.67
CA PRO A 45 -12.27 7.21 5.68
C PRO A 45 -12.53 5.79 5.20
N GLY A 46 -12.83 5.62 3.91
CA GLY A 46 -13.11 4.29 3.35
C GLY A 46 -11.91 3.35 3.36
N LEU A 47 -10.70 3.87 3.50
CA LEU A 47 -9.51 3.05 3.66
C LEU A 47 -9.46 2.36 5.02
N ARG A 48 -10.13 2.91 6.02
CA ARG A 48 -10.11 2.42 7.40
C ARG A 48 -8.69 2.21 7.91
N SER A 49 -7.80 3.12 7.56
CA SER A 49 -6.40 3.02 7.93
C SER A 49 -6.21 3.07 9.42
N HIS A 50 -5.40 2.16 9.93
CA HIS A 50 -5.02 2.15 11.33
C HIS A 50 -3.58 1.69 11.46
N GLN A 51 -2.97 2.02 12.58
CA GLN A 51 -1.58 1.67 12.82
C GLN A 51 -1.46 0.16 13.08
N TYR A 52 -0.50 -0.46 12.41
CA TYR A 52 -0.20 -1.87 12.57
C TYR A 52 1.07 -2.01 13.41
N GLU A 53 0.94 -2.58 14.61
CA GLU A 53 2.05 -2.75 15.53
C GLU A 53 2.95 -3.92 15.12
N ASN A 54 4.26 -3.75 15.31
CA ASN A 54 5.24 -4.83 15.13
C ASN A 54 5.27 -5.42 13.72
N PHE A 55 5.21 -4.56 12.72
CA PHE A 55 5.38 -5.02 11.34
C PHE A 55 6.75 -5.71 11.21
N PRO A 56 6.82 -6.89 10.55
CA PRO A 56 8.06 -7.66 10.49
C PRO A 56 9.25 -6.86 9.95
N ASN A 57 10.38 -6.94 10.64
CA ASN A 57 11.65 -6.31 10.29
C ASN A 57 11.66 -4.77 10.37
N LEU A 58 10.58 -4.16 10.83
CA LEU A 58 10.48 -2.70 10.96
C LEU A 58 9.89 -2.31 12.33
N PRO A 59 10.49 -2.74 13.44
CA PRO A 59 9.88 -2.54 14.76
C PRO A 59 9.81 -1.08 15.19
N ASN A 60 10.65 -0.22 14.63
CA ASN A 60 10.70 1.20 15.00
C ASN A 60 9.98 2.12 14.01
N GLU A 61 9.39 1.55 12.96
CA GLU A 61 8.67 2.34 11.97
C GLU A 61 7.18 2.35 12.25
N LYS A 62 6.56 3.49 12.01
CA LYS A 62 5.10 3.59 12.08
C LYS A 62 4.52 3.07 10.78
N VAL A 63 3.90 1.90 10.84
CA VAL A 63 3.30 1.24 9.70
C VAL A 63 1.78 1.31 9.80
N TRP A 64 1.13 1.56 8.67
CA TRP A 64 -0.32 1.65 8.56
C TRP A 64 -0.86 0.49 7.76
N ASP A 65 -2.09 0.11 8.08
CA ASP A 65 -2.84 -0.98 7.47
C ASP A 65 -4.10 -0.35 6.87
N SER A 66 -4.29 -0.48 5.55
CA SER A 66 -5.46 0.03 4.85
C SER A 66 -6.21 -1.11 4.16
N TYR A 67 -7.53 -0.99 4.10
CA TYR A 67 -8.38 -2.04 3.56
C TYR A 67 -8.34 -2.10 2.04
N VAL A 68 -8.16 -3.30 1.52
CA VAL A 68 -8.49 -3.65 0.14
C VAL A 68 -9.84 -4.36 0.13
N GLU A 69 -10.01 -5.29 1.08
CA GLU A 69 -11.24 -6.05 1.32
C GLU A 69 -11.54 -6.04 2.82
N ASN A 70 -12.78 -6.31 3.22
CA ASN A 70 -13.15 -6.14 4.62
C ASN A 70 -14.09 -7.19 5.22
N GLN A 71 -14.43 -8.24 4.52
CA GLN A 71 -15.51 -9.13 5.00
C GLN A 71 -15.08 -10.55 5.34
N THR A 72 -13.80 -10.88 5.22
CA THR A 72 -13.31 -12.22 5.53
C THR A 72 -12.05 -12.14 6.37
N ALA A 73 -11.72 -13.23 7.04
CA ALA A 73 -10.51 -13.31 7.85
C ALA A 73 -9.24 -13.16 7.01
N SER A 74 -9.30 -13.56 5.73
CA SER A 74 -8.18 -13.45 4.81
C SER A 74 -8.27 -12.22 3.91
N ALA A 75 -9.11 -11.25 4.27
CA ALA A 75 -9.27 -10.02 3.51
C ALA A 75 -7.93 -9.33 3.28
N TRP A 76 -7.75 -8.85 2.06
CA TRP A 76 -6.50 -8.23 1.68
C TRP A 76 -6.35 -6.83 2.25
N ARG A 77 -5.10 -6.48 2.53
CA ARG A 77 -4.68 -5.19 3.08
C ARG A 77 -3.50 -4.64 2.30
N VAL A 78 -3.28 -3.33 2.43
CA VAL A 78 -2.04 -2.68 2.02
C VAL A 78 -1.37 -2.18 3.29
N TYR A 79 -0.12 -2.58 3.51
CA TYR A 79 0.69 -2.10 4.62
C TYR A 79 1.67 -1.08 4.07
N TRP A 80 1.71 0.10 4.68
CA TRP A 80 2.47 1.21 4.15
C TRP A 80 2.97 2.15 5.24
N MET A 81 3.89 3.01 4.89
CA MET A 81 4.40 4.03 5.79
C MET A 81 4.59 5.34 5.04
N TYR A 82 4.56 6.45 5.78
CA TYR A 82 4.94 7.74 5.23
C TYR A 82 6.46 7.78 5.05
N GLY A 83 6.90 8.31 3.91
CA GLY A 83 8.31 8.49 3.64
C GLY A 83 9.05 7.21 3.28
N PRO A 84 10.39 7.31 3.24
CA PRO A 84 11.15 8.54 3.35
C PRO A 84 10.91 9.45 2.14
N ASN A 85 10.75 10.73 2.41
CA ASN A 85 10.55 11.71 1.34
C ASN A 85 11.81 11.84 0.50
N GLU A 86 11.64 12.26 -0.74
CA GLU A 86 12.70 12.40 -1.72
C GLU A 86 12.82 13.85 -2.15
N LYS A 87 13.79 14.16 -2.97
CA LYS A 87 13.93 15.48 -3.59
C LYS A 87 14.05 15.31 -5.09
N ASP A 88 13.44 16.24 -5.83
CA ASP A 88 13.60 16.28 -7.27
C ASP A 88 14.90 16.98 -7.66
N GLU A 89 15.16 17.12 -8.97
CA GLU A 89 16.39 17.73 -9.47
C GLU A 89 16.54 19.17 -9.05
N GLN A 90 15.43 19.88 -8.80
CA GLN A 90 15.43 21.28 -8.38
C GLN A 90 15.52 21.42 -6.87
N GLY A 91 15.58 20.32 -6.13
CA GLY A 91 15.65 20.34 -4.67
C GLY A 91 14.29 20.44 -3.99
N ASN A 92 13.18 20.36 -4.74
CA ASN A 92 11.85 20.35 -4.16
C ASN A 92 11.56 19.02 -3.51
N GLU A 93 10.91 19.05 -2.34
CA GLU A 93 10.58 17.83 -1.63
C GLU A 93 9.44 17.07 -2.30
N ILE A 94 9.61 15.77 -2.45
CA ILE A 94 8.60 14.85 -2.95
C ILE A 94 8.06 14.07 -1.76
N SER A 95 6.76 14.22 -1.49
CA SER A 95 6.11 13.47 -0.42
C SER A 95 5.88 12.02 -0.88
N VAL A 96 6.38 11.07 -0.11
CA VAL A 96 6.37 9.66 -0.48
C VAL A 96 5.54 8.85 0.50
N ILE A 97 4.81 7.88 -0.03
CA ILE A 97 4.28 6.75 0.72
C ILE A 97 4.97 5.50 0.19
N THR A 98 5.59 4.74 1.10
CA THR A 98 6.20 3.47 0.75
C THR A 98 5.23 2.34 1.05
N VAL A 99 4.85 1.60 0.03
CA VAL A 99 3.98 0.43 0.16
C VAL A 99 4.88 -0.77 0.46
N LEU A 100 4.68 -1.36 1.64
CA LEU A 100 5.55 -2.42 2.17
C LEU A 100 5.07 -3.81 1.81
N LEU A 101 3.77 -4.03 1.82
CA LEU A 101 3.19 -5.35 1.61
C LEU A 101 1.76 -5.20 1.11
N ILE A 102 1.39 -6.04 0.15
CA ILE A 102 0.03 -6.14 -0.36
C ILE A 102 -0.36 -7.60 -0.28
N GLY A 103 -1.40 -7.92 0.48
CA GLY A 103 -1.79 -9.31 0.63
C GLY A 103 -2.81 -9.52 1.71
N PRO A 104 -3.06 -10.79 2.07
CA PRO A 104 -3.99 -11.12 3.14
C PRO A 104 -3.57 -10.48 4.46
N HIS A 105 -4.54 -10.20 5.31
CA HIS A 105 -4.29 -9.63 6.64
C HIS A 105 -3.27 -10.48 7.41
N LEU A 106 -2.24 -9.82 7.92
CA LEU A 106 -1.20 -10.47 8.71
C LEU A 106 -1.71 -10.98 10.05
#